data_b2c8cfcc1164abfd31794dfcd4d144a8
#
_entry.id   b2c8cfcc1164abfd31794dfcd4d144a8
#
_cell.length_a   1.000
_cell.length_b   1.000
_cell.length_c   1.000
_cell.angle_alpha   90.00
_cell.angle_beta   90.00
_cell.angle_gamma   90.00
#
_symmetry.space_group_name_H-M   'P 1'
#
loop_
_entity.id
_entity.type
_entity.pdbx_description
1 polymer ?
#
loop_
_entity_poly.entity_id
_entity_poly.type
_entity_poly.pdbx_seq_one_letter_code
_entity_poly.pdbx_strand_id
1 'polypeptide(L)'
;MFNLSSSHCYLLYVKPCDMRKSFDSLSGIVSGELGREPTGGEVFVFLHKRRSHIKLLHWERDGFSLYYKRLEKGTFTPPVPAEDGSILWPELVLMLEGIKAEKIVRKPRYCVPEKR
;
A
#
# COMPACT_ATOMS: atom_id res chain seq x y z
N MET A 1 -2.08 -0.72 17.38
CA MET A 1 -0.77 -0.91 16.77
C MET A 1 -0.91 -1.36 15.32
N PHE A 2 -0.11 -0.81 14.45
CA PHE A 2 -0.18 -1.13 13.03
C PHE A 2 0.65 -2.38 12.75
N ASN A 3 -0.01 -3.47 12.37
CA ASN A 3 0.65 -4.75 12.11
C ASN A 3 0.58 -5.09 10.62
N LEU A 4 1.75 -5.24 10.01
CA LEU A 4 1.86 -5.70 8.65
C LEU A 4 2.22 -7.18 8.64
N SER A 5 1.58 -7.94 7.77
CA SER A 5 1.86 -9.37 7.66
C SER A 5 1.52 -9.88 6.27
N SER A 6 1.95 -11.10 5.97
CA SER A 6 1.65 -11.73 4.70
C SER A 6 0.18 -12.12 4.54
N SER A 7 -0.61 -12.00 5.61
CA SER A 7 -2.03 -12.35 5.55
C SER A 7 -2.91 -11.24 4.99
N HIS A 8 -2.37 -10.03 4.82
CA HIS A 8 -3.13 -8.91 4.26
C HIS A 8 -3.00 -8.83 2.75
N CYS A 9 -3.99 -8.22 2.11
CA CYS A 9 -3.89 -7.83 0.71
C CYS A 9 -3.40 -6.39 0.66
N TYR A 10 -2.39 -6.14 -0.16
CA TYR A 10 -1.77 -4.83 -0.33
C TYR A 10 -2.06 -4.31 -1.72
N LEU A 11 -2.53 -3.07 -1.80
CA LEU A 11 -2.89 -2.44 -3.07
C LEU A 11 -2.09 -1.16 -3.24
N LEU A 12 -1.41 -1.05 -4.37
CA LEU A 12 -0.56 0.10 -4.68
C LEU A 12 -1.34 1.12 -5.50
N TYR A 13 -1.45 2.34 -4.95
CA TYR A 13 -1.99 3.46 -5.71
C TYR A 13 -0.87 3.99 -6.61
N VAL A 14 -1.03 3.82 -7.93
CA VAL A 14 0.07 4.06 -8.86
C VAL A 14 0.32 5.52 -9.18
N LYS A 15 -0.62 6.40 -8.85
CA LYS A 15 -0.44 7.84 -9.08
C LYS A 15 0.29 8.48 -7.92
N PRO A 16 1.01 9.59 -8.16
CA PRO A 16 1.61 10.33 -7.06
C PRO A 16 0.55 10.79 -6.06
N CYS A 17 0.89 10.77 -4.78
CA CYS A 17 -0.01 11.17 -3.73
C CYS A 17 0.60 12.31 -2.91
N ASP A 18 -0.22 13.30 -2.59
CA ASP A 18 0.17 14.40 -1.73
C ASP A 18 0.26 13.88 -0.29
N MET A 19 1.42 14.01 0.31
CA MET A 19 1.65 13.49 1.66
C MET A 19 0.98 14.30 2.76
N ARG A 20 0.34 15.42 2.42
CA ARG A 20 -0.51 16.14 3.38
C ARG A 20 -1.84 15.43 3.59
N LYS A 21 -2.22 14.54 2.68
CA LYS A 21 -3.44 13.75 2.82
C LYS A 21 -3.32 12.79 3.99
N SER A 22 -4.41 12.63 4.72
CA SER A 22 -4.45 11.76 5.87
C SER A 22 -5.69 10.86 5.79
N PHE A 23 -6.20 10.42 6.93
CA PHE A 23 -7.23 9.37 6.98
C PHE A 23 -8.39 9.60 6.02
N ASP A 24 -9.06 10.73 6.14
CA ASP A 24 -10.29 10.96 5.36
C ASP A 24 -10.01 11.15 3.88
N SER A 25 -8.99 11.93 3.54
CA SER A 25 -8.68 12.17 2.14
C SER A 25 -8.12 10.94 1.45
N LEU A 26 -7.33 10.12 2.15
CA LEU A 26 -6.84 8.85 1.60
C LEU A 26 -7.98 7.85 1.43
N SER A 27 -8.89 7.78 2.41
CA SER A 27 -10.10 6.96 2.27
C SER A 27 -10.93 7.37 1.07
N GLY A 28 -11.00 8.68 0.82
CA GLY A 28 -11.69 9.20 -0.34
C GLY A 28 -11.08 8.74 -1.66
N ILE A 29 -9.76 8.64 -1.73
CA ILE A 29 -9.09 8.09 -2.91
C ILE A 29 -9.45 6.62 -3.09
N VAL A 30 -9.44 5.86 -1.99
CA VAL A 30 -9.75 4.43 -2.05
C VAL A 30 -11.15 4.22 -2.59
N SER A 31 -12.15 4.91 -2.05
CA SER A 31 -13.53 4.71 -2.49
C SER A 31 -13.81 5.37 -3.84
N GLY A 32 -13.26 6.55 -4.09
CA GLY A 32 -13.57 7.31 -5.29
C GLY A 32 -12.78 6.91 -6.52
N GLU A 33 -11.47 6.69 -6.38
CA GLU A 33 -10.62 6.38 -7.52
C GLU A 33 -10.35 4.89 -7.67
N LEU A 34 -10.16 4.18 -6.57
CA LEU A 34 -9.88 2.75 -6.64
C LEU A 34 -11.14 1.91 -6.66
N GLY A 35 -12.29 2.50 -6.32
CA GLY A 35 -13.54 1.77 -6.28
C GLY A 35 -13.56 0.66 -5.25
N ARG A 36 -12.83 0.84 -4.15
CA ARG A 36 -12.74 -0.17 -3.11
C ARG A 36 -13.28 0.35 -1.80
N GLU A 37 -13.57 -0.58 -0.90
CA GLU A 37 -14.09 -0.24 0.43
C GLU A 37 -12.92 0.05 1.37
N PRO A 38 -12.76 1.29 1.87
CA PRO A 38 -11.63 1.59 2.75
C PRO A 38 -11.61 0.77 4.04
N THR A 39 -12.78 0.33 4.48
CA THR A 39 -12.91 -0.45 5.73
C THR A 39 -12.92 -1.95 5.49
N GLY A 40 -12.51 -2.39 4.31
CA GLY A 40 -12.55 -3.81 3.93
C GLY A 40 -11.38 -4.66 4.42
N GLY A 41 -10.43 -4.07 5.12
CA GLY A 41 -9.29 -4.81 5.65
C GLY A 41 -8.06 -4.85 4.76
N GLU A 42 -8.15 -4.32 3.55
CA GLU A 42 -6.99 -4.22 2.66
C GLU A 42 -6.08 -3.09 3.11
N VAL A 43 -4.80 -3.20 2.80
CA VAL A 43 -3.81 -2.16 3.09
C VAL A 43 -3.52 -1.40 1.80
N PHE A 44 -3.70 -0.09 1.82
CA PHE A 44 -3.50 0.75 0.64
C PHE A 44 -2.19 1.51 0.75
N VAL A 45 -1.38 1.45 -0.31
CA VAL A 45 -0.02 2.00 -0.33
C VAL A 45 0.01 3.23 -1.22
N PHE A 46 0.46 4.35 -0.65
CA PHE A 46 0.53 5.64 -1.35
C PHE A 46 1.96 6.16 -1.34
N LEU A 47 2.45 6.60 -2.49
CA LEU A 47 3.79 7.12 -2.63
C LEU A 47 3.79 8.58 -3.03
N HIS A 48 4.73 9.34 -2.47
CA HIS A 48 4.96 10.72 -2.87
C HIS A 48 5.50 10.78 -4.31
N LYS A 49 5.29 11.89 -4.97
CA LYS A 49 5.75 12.14 -6.33
C LYS A 49 7.24 11.82 -6.50
N ARG A 50 8.06 12.18 -5.52
CA ARG A 50 9.50 11.95 -5.54
C ARG A 50 9.90 10.60 -4.94
N ARG A 51 8.92 9.83 -4.48
CA ARG A 51 9.12 8.52 -3.88
C ARG A 51 10.02 8.52 -2.64
N SER A 52 10.13 9.65 -1.98
CA SER A 52 10.86 9.76 -0.71
C SER A 52 9.99 9.49 0.49
N HIS A 53 8.68 9.47 0.30
CA HIS A 53 7.71 9.28 1.38
C HIS A 53 6.70 8.22 0.97
N ILE A 54 6.28 7.41 1.93
CA ILE A 54 5.26 6.39 1.72
C ILE A 54 4.28 6.42 2.87
N LYS A 55 3.00 6.23 2.55
CA LYS A 55 1.96 6.05 3.55
C LYS A 55 1.20 4.77 3.26
N LEU A 56 0.87 4.04 4.32
CA LEU A 56 0.02 2.85 4.22
C LEU A 56 -1.20 3.07 5.10
N LEU A 57 -2.37 2.93 4.51
CA LEU A 57 -3.65 3.10 5.20
C LEU A 57 -4.29 1.74 5.41
N HIS A 58 -4.67 1.45 6.65
CA HIS A 58 -5.25 0.16 7.00
C HIS A 58 -6.39 0.33 8.00
N TRP A 59 -7.55 -0.26 7.70
CA TRP A 59 -8.66 -0.30 8.63
C TRP A 59 -8.46 -1.48 9.59
N GLU A 60 -8.39 -1.17 10.88
CA GLU A 60 -8.19 -2.18 11.92
C GLU A 60 -9.41 -2.22 12.82
N ARG A 61 -10.36 -3.08 12.48
CA ARG A 61 -11.56 -3.34 13.28
C ARG A 61 -12.43 -2.12 13.57
N ASP A 62 -11.91 -1.13 14.29
CA ASP A 62 -12.67 0.00 14.77
C ASP A 62 -12.07 1.35 14.38
N GLY A 63 -11.03 1.36 13.60
CA GLY A 63 -10.41 2.60 13.19
C GLY A 63 -9.35 2.42 12.14
N PHE A 64 -8.91 3.53 11.56
CA PHE A 64 -7.82 3.51 10.61
C PHE A 64 -6.48 3.67 11.30
N SER A 65 -5.49 2.93 10.82
CA SER A 65 -4.09 3.14 11.17
C SER A 65 -3.36 3.65 9.94
N LEU A 66 -2.42 4.54 10.16
CA LEU A 66 -1.62 5.11 9.09
C LEU A 66 -0.15 4.95 9.41
N TYR A 67 0.55 4.20 8.56
CA TYR A 67 2.00 4.09 8.65
C TYR A 67 2.60 5.12 7.70
N TYR A 68 3.56 5.89 8.18
CA TYR A 68 4.19 6.95 7.40
C TYR A 68 5.70 6.88 7.57
N LYS A 69 6.42 6.77 6.47
CA LYS A 69 7.88 6.73 6.50
C LYS A 69 8.46 7.68 5.48
N ARG A 70 9.46 8.43 5.92
CA ARG A 70 10.23 9.33 5.06
C ARG A 70 11.66 8.84 5.01
N LEU A 71 12.20 8.66 3.81
CA LEU A 71 13.61 8.30 3.65
C LEU A 71 14.45 9.57 3.72
N GLU A 72 15.50 9.53 4.51
CA GLU A 72 16.45 10.64 4.57
C GLU A 72 17.39 10.64 3.37
N LYS A 73 17.60 9.48 2.75
CA LYS A 73 18.38 9.33 1.54
C LYS A 73 17.68 8.34 0.62
N GLY A 74 17.76 8.62 -0.69
CA GLY A 74 17.24 7.72 -1.69
C GLY A 74 15.74 7.77 -1.82
N THR A 75 15.20 6.82 -2.54
CA THR A 75 13.77 6.76 -2.85
C THR A 75 13.29 5.32 -2.74
N PHE A 76 11.99 5.18 -2.49
CA PHE A 76 11.35 3.87 -2.58
C PHE A 76 11.22 3.46 -4.03
N THR A 77 11.46 2.20 -4.33
CA THR A 77 11.31 1.64 -5.68
C THR A 77 10.08 0.73 -5.67
N PRO A 78 8.93 1.21 -6.17
CA PRO A 78 7.73 0.40 -6.12
C PRO A 78 7.79 -0.76 -7.10
N PRO A 79 7.21 -1.91 -6.74
CA PRO A 79 7.05 -3.00 -7.69
C PRO A 79 5.97 -2.67 -8.70
N VAL A 80 5.93 -3.43 -9.79
CA VAL A 80 4.83 -3.33 -10.76
C VAL A 80 3.65 -4.10 -10.19
N PRO A 81 2.50 -3.45 -9.96
CA PRO A 81 1.36 -4.15 -9.39
C PRO A 81 0.71 -5.10 -10.39
N ALA A 82 -0.02 -6.07 -9.87
CA ALA A 82 -0.84 -6.95 -10.69
C ALA A 82 -2.02 -6.16 -11.27
N GLU A 83 -2.81 -6.81 -12.14
CA GLU A 83 -3.95 -6.14 -12.80
C GLU A 83 -4.96 -5.57 -11.81
N ASP A 84 -5.15 -6.23 -10.68
CA ASP A 84 -6.08 -5.75 -9.66
C ASP A 84 -5.47 -4.67 -8.76
N GLY A 85 -4.22 -4.26 -9.03
CA GLY A 85 -3.52 -3.27 -8.23
C GLY A 85 -2.75 -3.86 -7.06
N SER A 86 -2.81 -5.16 -6.86
CA SER A 86 -2.17 -5.78 -5.70
C SER A 86 -0.68 -5.92 -5.88
N ILE A 87 0.04 -5.90 -4.74
CA ILE A 87 1.47 -6.20 -4.69
C ILE A 87 1.66 -7.29 -3.65
N LEU A 88 2.77 -8.01 -3.80
CA LEU A 88 3.08 -9.12 -2.91
C LEU A 88 3.71 -8.61 -1.62
N TRP A 89 3.44 -9.32 -0.53
CA TRP A 89 4.06 -9.00 0.76
C TRP A 89 5.59 -8.89 0.67
N PRO A 90 6.32 -9.85 0.04
CA PRO A 90 7.76 -9.70 -0.08
C PRO A 90 8.18 -8.44 -0.87
N GLU A 91 7.40 -8.07 -1.89
CA GLU A 91 7.68 -6.85 -2.65
C GLU A 91 7.56 -5.60 -1.78
N LEU A 92 6.53 -5.57 -0.93
CA LEU A 92 6.35 -4.44 -0.01
C LEU A 92 7.50 -4.37 0.99
N VAL A 93 7.89 -5.50 1.57
CA VAL A 93 8.98 -5.54 2.55
C VAL A 93 10.28 -5.04 1.92
N LEU A 94 10.62 -5.51 0.73
CA LEU A 94 11.83 -5.08 0.05
C LEU A 94 11.81 -3.59 -0.26
N MET A 95 10.65 -3.08 -0.70
CA MET A 95 10.51 -1.67 -0.98
C MET A 95 10.71 -0.83 0.29
N LEU A 96 10.11 -1.23 1.40
CA LEU A 96 10.23 -0.51 2.66
C LEU A 96 11.65 -0.51 3.20
N GLU A 97 12.44 -1.54 2.87
CA GLU A 97 13.83 -1.64 3.27
C GLU A 97 14.80 -1.06 2.25
N GLY A 98 14.28 -0.52 1.16
CA GLY A 98 15.11 0.13 0.15
C GLY A 98 15.78 -0.81 -0.82
N ILE A 99 15.30 -2.04 -0.94
CA ILE A 99 15.87 -3.05 -1.84
C ILE A 99 14.97 -3.20 -3.06
N LYS A 100 15.57 -3.23 -4.26
CA LYS A 100 14.81 -3.42 -5.48
C LYS A 100 14.37 -4.87 -5.63
N ALA A 101 13.09 -5.08 -5.94
CA ALA A 101 12.50 -6.40 -6.07
C ALA A 101 12.53 -6.88 -7.53
N GLU A 102 13.68 -6.77 -8.20
CA GLU A 102 13.77 -7.02 -9.64
C GLU A 102 13.59 -8.48 -10.02
N LYS A 103 13.91 -9.38 -9.13
CA LYS A 103 13.95 -10.81 -9.44
C LYS A 103 12.83 -11.62 -8.82
N ILE A 104 11.82 -10.97 -8.31
CA ILE A 104 10.68 -11.70 -7.77
C ILE A 104 9.83 -12.19 -8.92
N VAL A 105 9.69 -13.51 -9.02
CA VAL A 105 8.85 -14.11 -10.04
C VAL A 105 7.40 -13.98 -9.60
N ARG A 106 6.61 -13.28 -10.40
CA ARG A 106 5.22 -13.04 -10.09
C ARG A 106 4.34 -14.07 -10.77
N LYS A 107 3.54 -14.75 -9.99
CA LYS A 107 2.51 -15.64 -10.52
C LYS A 107 1.18 -14.89 -10.53
N PRO A 108 0.29 -15.22 -11.46
CA PRO A 108 -1.07 -14.66 -11.42
C PRO A 108 -1.69 -14.97 -10.07
N ARG A 109 -2.24 -13.94 -9.43
CA ARG A 109 -2.89 -14.14 -8.14
C ARG A 109 -3.86 -13.01 -7.89
N TYR A 110 -4.83 -13.31 -7.06
CA TYR A 110 -5.84 -12.34 -6.68
C TYR A 110 -5.84 -12.21 -5.18
N CYS A 111 -6.02 -10.99 -4.71
CA CYS A 111 -6.28 -10.75 -3.31
C CYS A 111 -7.74 -11.01 -3.06
N VAL A 112 -8.02 -12.03 -2.28
CA VAL A 112 -9.38 -12.35 -1.88
C VAL A 112 -9.59 -11.73 -0.50
N PRO A 113 -10.56 -10.82 -0.36
CA PRO A 113 -10.82 -10.24 0.95
C PRO A 113 -11.12 -11.34 1.95
N GLU A 114 -10.56 -11.19 3.14
CA GLU A 114 -10.76 -12.17 4.17
C GLU A 114 -12.20 -12.11 4.66
N LYS A 115 -12.84 -13.25 4.70
CA LYS A 115 -14.22 -13.31 5.17
C LYS A 115 -14.24 -13.47 6.67
N ARG A 116 -15.15 -12.79 7.30
CA ARG A 116 -15.30 -12.83 8.74
C ARG A 116 -16.66 -13.38 9.09
#